data_5f6879fccd56bbca0c7648e52a65c54e
#
_entry.id   5f6879fccd56bbca0c7648e52a65c54e
#
_cell.length_a   1.000
_cell.length_b   1.000
_cell.length_c   1.000
_cell.angle_alpha   90.00
_cell.angle_beta   90.00
_cell.angle_gamma   90.00
#
_symmetry.space_group_name_H-M   'P 1'
#
loop_
_entity.id
_entity.type
_entity.pdbx_description
1 polymer ?
#
loop_
_entity_poly.entity_id
_entity_poly.type
_entity_poly.pdbx_seq_one_letter_code
_entity_poly.pdbx_strand_id
1 'polypeptide(L)'
;MTPPPAPSRPTPSTTAPSASPAEALRGRLIVSCQAPPGDPMRDTGTLVRMALAARSGGAAAVRVNDPEVVAATVAAVDCPVIGLWKDGDSGVFITPTVRHALALVEAGAAVVAADATARPRPDGSTFAQLVEVVHAAGARVMADVSTLGEGRAAADQGADLVGTTLSGYVPGSPVQTGPDLALVTDLAGALDTPVIAEGRIATPEQAARALAAGAHSVVVGTAITAPTALTRLFVAGLTP
;
A
#
# COMPACT_ATOMS: atom_id res chain seq x y z
N MET A 1 22.99 -46.47 45.50
CA MET A 1 22.42 -46.15 44.17
C MET A 1 21.95 -44.69 44.19
N THR A 2 22.69 -43.83 43.53
CA THR A 2 22.37 -42.39 43.43
C THR A 2 21.39 -42.20 42.29
N PRO A 3 20.29 -41.42 42.45
CA PRO A 3 19.33 -41.21 41.39
C PRO A 3 19.94 -40.39 40.25
N PRO A 4 19.49 -40.59 38.99
CA PRO A 4 20.00 -39.84 37.84
C PRO A 4 19.56 -38.38 37.89
N PRO A 5 20.36 -37.45 37.30
CA PRO A 5 20.02 -36.02 37.27
C PRO A 5 18.78 -35.77 36.40
N ALA A 6 17.96 -34.80 36.86
CA ALA A 6 16.75 -34.36 36.16
C ALA A 6 17.08 -33.70 34.81
N PRO A 7 16.22 -33.85 33.77
CA PRO A 7 16.44 -33.22 32.46
C PRO A 7 16.34 -31.69 32.58
N SER A 8 17.35 -31.01 32.04
CA SER A 8 17.40 -29.54 31.95
C SER A 8 16.25 -29.01 31.12
N ARG A 9 15.51 -28.03 31.65
CA ARG A 9 14.46 -27.27 30.95
C ARG A 9 15.08 -26.55 29.74
N PRO A 10 14.42 -26.58 28.57
CA PRO A 10 14.86 -25.77 27.45
C PRO A 10 14.73 -24.29 27.82
N THR A 11 15.80 -23.53 27.62
CA THR A 11 15.81 -22.07 27.69
C THR A 11 14.82 -21.49 26.64
N PRO A 12 14.01 -20.47 27.00
CA PRO A 12 13.17 -19.81 26.05
C PRO A 12 14.02 -19.19 24.93
N SER A 13 13.76 -19.60 23.71
CA SER A 13 14.35 -19.01 22.50
C SER A 13 14.00 -17.52 22.49
N THR A 14 14.99 -16.66 22.52
CA THR A 14 14.82 -15.21 22.35
C THR A 14 14.40 -14.99 20.90
N THR A 15 13.09 -14.82 20.67
CA THR A 15 12.57 -14.41 19.38
C THR A 15 13.18 -13.06 19.05
N ALA A 16 13.95 -12.97 17.98
CA ALA A 16 14.46 -11.70 17.47
C ALA A 16 13.26 -10.75 17.24
N PRO A 17 13.37 -9.45 17.52
CA PRO A 17 12.29 -8.51 17.28
C PRO A 17 11.90 -8.63 15.81
N SER A 18 10.61 -8.86 15.54
CA SER A 18 10.09 -8.90 14.17
C SER A 18 10.42 -7.56 13.51
N ALA A 19 11.07 -7.61 12.32
CA ALA A 19 11.35 -6.42 11.55
C ALA A 19 10.08 -5.59 11.40
N SER A 20 10.19 -4.26 11.47
CA SER A 20 9.02 -3.39 11.25
C SER A 20 8.44 -3.68 9.85
N PRO A 21 7.11 -3.51 9.64
CA PRO A 21 6.52 -3.70 8.32
C PRO A 21 7.25 -2.92 7.22
N ALA A 22 7.74 -1.71 7.53
CA ALA A 22 8.53 -0.93 6.60
C ALA A 22 9.84 -1.63 6.22
N GLU A 23 10.58 -2.17 7.18
CA GLU A 23 11.85 -2.86 6.91
C GLU A 23 11.65 -4.12 6.07
N ALA A 24 10.57 -4.85 6.28
CA ALA A 24 10.21 -6.03 5.50
C ALA A 24 9.89 -5.71 4.03
N LEU A 25 9.58 -4.46 3.70
CA LEU A 25 9.26 -3.99 2.35
C LEU A 25 10.47 -3.51 1.55
N ARG A 26 11.62 -3.26 2.18
CA ARG A 26 12.80 -2.64 1.53
C ARG A 26 13.25 -3.41 0.29
N GLY A 27 13.30 -2.73 -0.86
CA GLY A 27 13.73 -3.29 -2.15
C GLY A 27 12.78 -4.32 -2.73
N ARG A 28 11.53 -4.43 -2.23
CA ARG A 28 10.61 -5.50 -2.58
C ARG A 28 9.34 -4.98 -3.24
N LEU A 29 8.59 -5.90 -3.84
CA LEU A 29 7.36 -5.63 -4.56
C LEU A 29 6.15 -5.76 -3.62
N ILE A 30 5.25 -4.78 -3.71
CA ILE A 30 3.88 -4.80 -3.21
C ILE A 30 2.96 -4.97 -4.42
N VAL A 31 2.01 -5.90 -4.36
CA VAL A 31 1.03 -6.05 -5.45
C VAL A 31 -0.32 -5.46 -5.03
N SER A 32 -0.83 -4.53 -5.84
CA SER A 32 -2.16 -3.95 -5.65
C SER A 32 -3.22 -4.82 -6.31
N CYS A 33 -4.07 -5.48 -5.50
CA CYS A 33 -5.15 -6.36 -5.93
C CYS A 33 -6.48 -5.61 -5.78
N GLN A 34 -6.85 -4.85 -6.79
CA GLN A 34 -8.07 -4.03 -6.82
C GLN A 34 -8.76 -4.16 -8.17
N ALA A 35 -10.09 -4.00 -8.16
CA ALA A 35 -10.89 -3.93 -9.38
C ALA A 35 -11.90 -2.77 -9.26
N PRO A 36 -12.13 -1.97 -10.33
CA PRO A 36 -13.08 -0.87 -10.29
C PRO A 36 -14.53 -1.38 -10.22
N PRO A 37 -15.50 -0.53 -9.84
CA PRO A 37 -16.93 -0.87 -9.92
C PRO A 37 -17.30 -1.38 -11.31
N GLY A 38 -18.07 -2.49 -11.34
CA GLY A 38 -18.53 -3.12 -12.59
C GLY A 38 -17.50 -3.99 -13.31
N ASP A 39 -16.27 -4.09 -12.84
CA ASP A 39 -15.28 -5.03 -13.39
C ASP A 39 -15.61 -6.48 -12.98
N PRO A 40 -15.55 -7.46 -13.92
CA PRO A 40 -15.80 -8.88 -13.61
C PRO A 40 -14.90 -9.46 -12.51
N MET A 41 -13.73 -8.84 -12.27
CA MET A 41 -12.80 -9.28 -11.24
C MET A 41 -13.16 -8.74 -9.84
N ARG A 42 -14.19 -7.86 -9.74
CA ARG A 42 -14.59 -7.24 -8.47
C ARG A 42 -15.50 -8.15 -7.64
N ASP A 43 -14.94 -9.20 -7.12
CA ASP A 43 -15.54 -9.99 -6.04
C ASP A 43 -14.47 -10.39 -5.02
N THR A 44 -14.86 -10.50 -3.76
CA THR A 44 -13.95 -10.77 -2.65
C THR A 44 -13.11 -12.02 -2.88
N GLY A 45 -13.71 -13.11 -3.33
CA GLY A 45 -13.00 -14.38 -3.56
C GLY A 45 -11.96 -14.29 -4.68
N THR A 46 -12.24 -13.55 -5.75
CA THR A 46 -11.30 -13.31 -6.86
C THR A 46 -10.13 -12.45 -6.42
N LEU A 47 -10.39 -11.36 -5.69
CA LEU A 47 -9.33 -10.48 -5.18
C LEU A 47 -8.43 -11.19 -4.17
N VAL A 48 -8.97 -12.07 -3.31
CA VAL A 48 -8.19 -12.92 -2.41
C VAL A 48 -7.32 -13.91 -3.19
N ARG A 49 -7.84 -14.56 -4.24
CA ARG A 49 -7.04 -15.45 -5.10
C ARG A 49 -5.90 -14.70 -5.81
N MET A 50 -6.13 -13.45 -6.24
CA MET A 50 -5.06 -12.59 -6.77
C MET A 50 -3.99 -12.30 -5.73
N ALA A 51 -4.39 -11.97 -4.49
CA ALA A 51 -3.45 -11.72 -3.40
C ALA A 51 -2.61 -12.96 -3.07
N LEU A 52 -3.22 -14.14 -3.03
CA LEU A 52 -2.52 -15.43 -2.86
C LEU A 52 -1.54 -15.69 -4.01
N ALA A 53 -1.95 -15.46 -5.27
CA ALA A 53 -1.08 -15.62 -6.44
C ALA A 53 0.11 -14.62 -6.39
N ALA A 54 -0.15 -13.35 -6.04
CA ALA A 54 0.90 -12.36 -5.85
C ALA A 54 1.89 -12.78 -4.75
N ARG A 55 1.39 -13.26 -3.62
CA ARG A 55 2.22 -13.76 -2.52
C ARG A 55 3.06 -14.97 -2.95
N SER A 56 2.46 -15.92 -3.66
CA SER A 56 3.17 -17.09 -4.21
C SER A 56 4.25 -16.68 -5.23
N GLY A 57 4.02 -15.58 -5.95
CA GLY A 57 5.00 -14.97 -6.86
C GLY A 57 6.12 -14.18 -6.17
N GLY A 58 6.10 -14.06 -4.84
CA GLY A 58 7.15 -13.41 -4.06
C GLY A 58 6.85 -11.96 -3.64
N ALA A 59 5.61 -11.48 -3.79
CA ALA A 59 5.23 -10.18 -3.26
C ALA A 59 5.47 -10.11 -1.74
N ALA A 60 6.05 -9.01 -1.26
CA ALA A 60 6.33 -8.80 0.14
C ALA A 60 5.11 -8.33 0.95
N ALA A 61 4.16 -7.70 0.27
CA ALA A 61 2.87 -7.28 0.79
C ALA A 61 1.84 -7.21 -0.34
N VAL A 62 0.57 -7.12 0.03
CA VAL A 62 -0.52 -6.85 -0.90
C VAL A 62 -1.29 -5.60 -0.48
N ARG A 63 -1.81 -4.86 -1.47
CA ARG A 63 -2.63 -3.68 -1.26
C ARG A 63 -4.03 -3.94 -1.81
N VAL A 64 -5.05 -3.83 -0.95
CA VAL A 64 -6.43 -4.18 -1.28
C VAL A 64 -7.40 -3.09 -0.84
N ASN A 65 -8.53 -3.00 -1.56
CA ASN A 65 -9.57 -2.01 -1.32
C ASN A 65 -10.81 -2.68 -0.72
N ASP A 66 -11.45 -2.00 0.25
CA ASP A 66 -12.65 -2.42 0.94
C ASP A 66 -12.38 -3.28 2.19
N PRO A 67 -13.04 -2.97 3.35
CA PRO A 67 -12.84 -3.70 4.61
C PRO A 67 -13.13 -5.20 4.52
N GLU A 68 -14.16 -5.60 3.75
CA GLU A 68 -14.50 -7.03 3.56
C GLU A 68 -13.36 -7.77 2.85
N VAL A 69 -12.82 -7.17 1.77
CA VAL A 69 -11.68 -7.73 1.04
C VAL A 69 -10.42 -7.75 1.90
N VAL A 70 -10.20 -6.70 2.71
CA VAL A 70 -9.07 -6.64 3.67
C VAL A 70 -9.18 -7.80 4.64
N ALA A 71 -10.31 -7.99 5.32
CA ALA A 71 -10.49 -9.06 6.30
C ALA A 71 -10.29 -10.45 5.68
N ALA A 72 -10.88 -10.70 4.51
CA ALA A 72 -10.73 -11.96 3.80
C ALA A 72 -9.28 -12.20 3.34
N THR A 73 -8.58 -11.14 2.92
CA THR A 73 -7.17 -11.24 2.49
C THR A 73 -6.25 -11.49 3.68
N VAL A 74 -6.43 -10.77 4.80
CA VAL A 74 -5.67 -10.98 6.05
C VAL A 74 -5.79 -12.42 6.54
N ALA A 75 -6.98 -13.02 6.44
CA ALA A 75 -7.19 -14.42 6.81
C ALA A 75 -6.50 -15.43 5.86
N ALA A 76 -6.15 -15.01 4.65
CA ALA A 76 -5.65 -15.91 3.59
C ALA A 76 -4.13 -15.82 3.35
N VAL A 77 -3.50 -14.67 3.53
CA VAL A 77 -2.07 -14.46 3.21
C VAL A 77 -1.22 -14.36 4.48
N ASP A 78 0.05 -14.74 4.37
CA ASP A 78 1.06 -14.68 5.45
C ASP A 78 1.99 -13.44 5.33
N CYS A 79 1.53 -12.38 4.67
CA CYS A 79 2.29 -11.14 4.50
C CYS A 79 1.46 -9.92 4.91
N PRO A 80 2.08 -8.75 5.17
CA PRO A 80 1.36 -7.54 5.50
C PRO A 80 0.31 -7.17 4.44
N VAL A 81 -0.88 -6.77 4.90
CA VAL A 81 -1.95 -6.24 4.06
C VAL A 81 -2.02 -4.73 4.25
N ILE A 82 -1.88 -4.00 3.14
CA ILE A 82 -2.13 -2.55 3.07
C ILE A 82 -3.58 -2.37 2.66
N GLY A 83 -4.42 -1.93 3.59
CA GLY A 83 -5.84 -1.69 3.35
C GLY A 83 -6.10 -0.24 2.94
N LEU A 84 -7.03 -0.06 2.02
CA LEU A 84 -7.64 1.23 1.73
C LEU A 84 -9.15 1.05 1.52
N TRP A 85 -9.91 2.14 1.58
CA TRP A 85 -11.33 2.11 1.26
C TRP A 85 -11.69 3.30 0.39
N LYS A 86 -11.96 3.02 -0.90
CA LYS A 86 -12.45 4.04 -1.84
C LYS A 86 -13.95 4.22 -1.64
N ASP A 87 -14.34 5.42 -1.24
CA ASP A 87 -15.75 5.85 -1.12
C ASP A 87 -15.92 7.21 -1.81
N GLY A 88 -16.80 7.25 -2.82
CA GLY A 88 -16.94 8.37 -3.72
C GLY A 88 -16.05 8.30 -4.97
N ASP A 89 -16.16 9.34 -5.81
CA ASP A 89 -15.49 9.47 -7.12
C ASP A 89 -14.80 10.83 -7.32
N SER A 90 -14.90 11.71 -6.33
CA SER A 90 -14.38 13.09 -6.40
C SER A 90 -13.82 13.54 -5.04
N GLY A 91 -13.05 14.60 -5.03
CA GLY A 91 -12.41 15.09 -3.81
C GLY A 91 -11.44 14.08 -3.20
N VAL A 92 -11.43 13.94 -1.88
CA VAL A 92 -10.71 12.91 -1.15
C VAL A 92 -11.59 11.67 -1.07
N PHE A 93 -11.25 10.61 -1.80
CA PHE A 93 -12.02 9.37 -1.88
C PHE A 93 -11.24 8.12 -1.44
N ILE A 94 -9.91 8.19 -1.28
CA ILE A 94 -9.11 7.08 -0.74
C ILE A 94 -9.08 7.20 0.79
N THR A 95 -9.78 6.31 1.46
CA THR A 95 -9.93 6.30 2.93
C THR A 95 -10.29 7.70 3.44
N PRO A 96 -11.46 8.23 3.01
CA PRO A 96 -11.74 9.66 3.09
C PRO A 96 -11.99 10.19 4.52
N THR A 97 -12.30 9.34 5.48
CA THR A 97 -12.61 9.74 6.86
C THR A 97 -11.93 8.85 7.89
N VAL A 98 -11.87 9.33 9.14
CA VAL A 98 -11.40 8.55 10.30
C VAL A 98 -12.19 7.24 10.44
N ARG A 99 -13.51 7.26 10.20
CA ARG A 99 -14.36 6.05 10.23
C ARG A 99 -13.89 4.99 9.24
N HIS A 100 -13.52 5.39 8.01
CA HIS A 100 -13.01 4.48 7.00
C HIS A 100 -11.68 3.87 7.43
N ALA A 101 -10.80 4.67 8.00
CA ALA A 101 -9.50 4.21 8.48
C ALA A 101 -9.64 3.18 9.60
N LEU A 102 -10.49 3.44 10.60
CA LEU A 102 -10.74 2.52 11.71
C LEU A 102 -11.36 1.20 11.24
N ALA A 103 -12.29 1.22 10.29
CA ALA A 103 -12.87 0.00 9.72
C ALA A 103 -11.81 -0.89 9.03
N LEU A 104 -10.80 -0.31 8.41
CA LEU A 104 -9.67 -1.06 7.84
C LEU A 104 -8.77 -1.67 8.92
N VAL A 105 -8.54 -0.95 10.02
CA VAL A 105 -7.79 -1.51 11.17
C VAL A 105 -8.57 -2.66 11.80
N GLU A 106 -9.87 -2.51 12.01
CA GLU A 106 -10.75 -3.57 12.52
C GLU A 106 -10.77 -4.79 11.59
N ALA A 107 -10.66 -4.59 10.27
CA ALA A 107 -10.50 -5.65 9.28
C ALA A 107 -9.11 -6.32 9.31
N GLY A 108 -8.17 -5.85 10.12
CA GLY A 108 -6.84 -6.42 10.30
C GLY A 108 -5.75 -5.86 9.37
N ALA A 109 -5.97 -4.73 8.72
CA ALA A 109 -4.93 -4.08 7.93
C ALA A 109 -3.71 -3.74 8.78
N ALA A 110 -2.52 -4.19 8.38
CA ALA A 110 -1.26 -3.81 9.03
C ALA A 110 -0.87 -2.36 8.73
N VAL A 111 -1.26 -1.87 7.57
CA VAL A 111 -1.05 -0.50 7.10
C VAL A 111 -2.36 0.02 6.50
N VAL A 112 -2.77 1.22 6.86
CA VAL A 112 -3.89 1.93 6.25
C VAL A 112 -3.36 2.94 5.25
N ALA A 113 -3.72 2.79 3.97
CA ALA A 113 -3.40 3.79 2.96
C ALA A 113 -4.54 4.82 2.85
N ALA A 114 -4.18 6.11 2.88
CA ALA A 114 -5.13 7.21 2.84
C ALA A 114 -4.61 8.37 2.00
N ASP A 115 -5.52 9.07 1.35
CA ASP A 115 -5.24 10.33 0.66
C ASP A 115 -4.67 11.35 1.66
N ALA A 116 -3.47 11.86 1.36
CA ALA A 116 -2.77 12.86 2.16
C ALA A 116 -2.50 14.15 1.37
N THR A 117 -3.31 14.39 0.34
CA THR A 117 -3.27 15.67 -0.40
C THR A 117 -3.85 16.81 0.45
N ALA A 118 -3.61 18.05 0.00
CA ALA A 118 -4.16 19.25 0.67
C ALA A 118 -5.68 19.42 0.51
N ARG A 119 -6.37 18.50 -0.20
CA ARG A 119 -7.82 18.57 -0.40
C ARG A 119 -8.57 18.30 0.90
N PRO A 120 -9.70 19.00 1.16
CA PRO A 120 -10.46 18.83 2.39
C PRO A 120 -11.11 17.44 2.44
N ARG A 121 -11.08 16.80 3.62
CA ARG A 121 -11.77 15.55 3.89
C ARG A 121 -13.27 15.81 4.10
N PRO A 122 -14.16 14.89 3.68
CA PRO A 122 -15.61 15.12 3.73
C PRO A 122 -16.17 15.23 5.16
N ASP A 123 -15.48 14.66 6.16
CA ASP A 123 -15.87 14.75 7.57
C ASP A 123 -15.19 15.90 8.32
N GLY A 124 -14.39 16.72 7.63
CA GLY A 124 -13.64 17.83 8.22
C GLY A 124 -12.43 17.41 9.06
N SER A 125 -12.11 16.11 9.15
CA SER A 125 -10.92 15.64 9.85
C SER A 125 -9.64 16.06 9.10
N THR A 126 -8.54 16.19 9.84
CA THR A 126 -7.21 16.37 9.27
C THR A 126 -6.53 15.02 9.02
N PHE A 127 -5.50 15.01 8.16
CA PHE A 127 -4.68 13.79 7.98
C PHE A 127 -3.96 13.40 9.29
N ALA A 128 -3.50 14.39 10.08
CA ALA A 128 -2.88 14.14 11.39
C ALA A 128 -3.83 13.40 12.36
N GLN A 129 -5.11 13.81 12.42
CA GLN A 129 -6.11 13.10 13.24
C GLN A 129 -6.34 11.66 12.76
N LEU A 130 -6.33 11.41 11.45
CA LEU A 130 -6.41 10.05 10.92
C LEU A 130 -5.18 9.23 11.33
N VAL A 131 -3.97 9.78 11.22
CA VAL A 131 -2.73 9.12 11.67
C VAL A 131 -2.81 8.77 13.14
N GLU A 132 -3.19 9.71 14.00
CA GLU A 132 -3.30 9.52 15.45
C GLU A 132 -4.22 8.33 15.79
N VAL A 133 -5.42 8.27 15.21
CA VAL A 133 -6.37 7.21 15.54
C VAL A 133 -5.94 5.84 15.00
N VAL A 134 -5.31 5.78 13.83
CA VAL A 134 -4.77 4.55 13.25
C VAL A 134 -3.60 4.03 14.11
N HIS A 135 -2.71 4.90 14.54
CA HIS A 135 -1.59 4.53 15.44
C HIS A 135 -2.11 4.06 16.80
N ALA A 136 -3.09 4.76 17.40
CA ALA A 136 -3.70 4.36 18.65
C ALA A 136 -4.37 2.97 18.57
N ALA A 137 -4.86 2.59 17.39
CA ALA A 137 -5.43 1.28 17.09
C ALA A 137 -4.37 0.22 16.71
N GLY A 138 -3.07 0.56 16.68
CA GLY A 138 -1.96 -0.37 16.49
C GLY A 138 -1.55 -0.64 15.04
N ALA A 139 -2.13 0.06 14.06
CA ALA A 139 -1.75 -0.03 12.65
C ALA A 139 -0.82 1.12 12.22
N ARG A 140 -0.26 1.04 11.01
CA ARG A 140 0.59 2.06 10.37
C ARG A 140 -0.18 2.82 9.30
N VAL A 141 0.35 3.98 8.89
CA VAL A 141 -0.28 4.82 7.86
C VAL A 141 0.66 4.98 6.66
N MET A 142 0.12 4.70 5.46
CA MET A 142 0.71 5.07 4.18
C MET A 142 -0.03 6.28 3.61
N ALA A 143 0.71 7.37 3.41
CA ALA A 143 0.19 8.61 2.84
C ALA A 143 0.23 8.55 1.32
N ASP A 144 -0.91 8.55 0.65
CA ASP A 144 -0.99 8.69 -0.80
C ASP A 144 -0.91 10.18 -1.17
N VAL A 145 0.19 10.57 -1.86
CA VAL A 145 0.46 11.97 -2.22
C VAL A 145 0.64 12.16 -3.73
N SER A 146 0.60 13.42 -4.16
CA SER A 146 0.80 13.81 -5.56
C SER A 146 1.96 14.78 -5.77
N THR A 147 2.48 15.37 -4.70
CA THR A 147 3.55 16.39 -4.74
C THR A 147 4.54 16.19 -3.59
N LEU A 148 5.74 16.78 -3.76
CA LEU A 148 6.76 16.83 -2.70
C LEU A 148 6.26 17.57 -1.43
N GLY A 149 5.51 18.66 -1.63
CA GLY A 149 4.95 19.43 -0.50
C GLY A 149 3.98 18.61 0.35
N GLU A 150 3.10 17.83 -0.29
CA GLU A 150 2.20 16.91 0.40
C GLU A 150 2.96 15.79 1.12
N GLY A 151 4.00 15.24 0.48
CA GLY A 151 4.84 14.22 1.11
C GLY A 151 5.53 14.70 2.38
N ARG A 152 6.10 15.91 2.36
CA ARG A 152 6.68 16.54 3.56
C ARG A 152 5.64 16.75 4.65
N ALA A 153 4.50 17.35 4.29
CA ALA A 153 3.41 17.56 5.25
C ALA A 153 2.90 16.25 5.86
N ALA A 154 2.78 15.18 5.07
CA ALA A 154 2.36 13.87 5.55
C ALA A 154 3.38 13.23 6.50
N ALA A 155 4.68 13.32 6.19
CA ALA A 155 5.76 12.85 7.05
C ALA A 155 5.78 13.61 8.38
N ASP A 156 5.68 14.95 8.35
CA ASP A 156 5.59 15.79 9.55
C ASP A 156 4.36 15.47 10.41
N GLN A 157 3.28 14.99 9.80
CA GLN A 157 2.05 14.54 10.47
C GLN A 157 2.10 13.08 10.94
N GLY A 158 3.24 12.40 10.79
CA GLY A 158 3.49 11.09 11.35
C GLY A 158 3.17 9.91 10.41
N ALA A 159 3.07 10.11 9.09
CA ALA A 159 2.97 8.99 8.15
C ALA A 159 4.17 8.06 8.27
N ASP A 160 3.93 6.75 8.30
CA ASP A 160 4.98 5.72 8.35
C ASP A 160 5.56 5.41 6.96
N LEU A 161 4.78 5.63 5.90
CA LEU A 161 5.15 5.45 4.50
C LEU A 161 4.56 6.60 3.67
N VAL A 162 5.26 7.03 2.61
CA VAL A 162 4.76 8.03 1.66
C VAL A 162 4.75 7.44 0.26
N GLY A 163 3.57 7.38 -0.38
CA GLY A 163 3.35 6.79 -1.71
C GLY A 163 3.06 7.83 -2.78
N THR A 164 3.68 7.70 -3.97
CA THR A 164 3.44 8.58 -5.14
C THR A 164 2.12 8.30 -5.86
N THR A 165 1.19 7.60 -5.21
CA THR A 165 -0.05 7.03 -5.74
C THR A 165 -0.90 8.02 -6.52
N LEU A 166 -0.99 9.26 -6.04
CA LEU A 166 -1.88 10.28 -6.60
C LEU A 166 -1.20 11.20 -7.62
N SER A 167 0.11 11.05 -7.88
CA SER A 167 0.80 11.82 -8.92
C SER A 167 0.15 11.61 -10.29
N GLY A 168 -0.29 12.70 -10.92
CA GLY A 168 -0.96 12.71 -12.22
C GLY A 168 -2.45 12.28 -12.21
N TYR A 169 -3.03 12.03 -11.03
CA TYR A 169 -4.43 11.62 -10.88
C TYR A 169 -5.33 12.65 -10.18
N VAL A 170 -4.75 13.72 -9.65
CA VAL A 170 -5.48 14.76 -8.93
C VAL A 170 -5.25 16.13 -9.57
N PRO A 171 -6.20 17.08 -9.44
CA PRO A 171 -6.01 18.44 -9.93
C PRO A 171 -4.73 19.08 -9.38
N GLY A 172 -3.99 19.76 -10.24
CA GLY A 172 -2.72 20.40 -9.88
C GLY A 172 -1.49 19.51 -9.92
N SER A 173 -1.66 18.21 -10.10
CA SER A 173 -0.56 17.26 -10.32
C SER A 173 -0.25 17.14 -11.83
N PRO A 174 1.02 17.16 -12.28
CA PRO A 174 1.38 17.00 -13.67
C PRO A 174 0.90 15.66 -14.24
N VAL A 175 0.32 15.69 -15.44
CA VAL A 175 -0.07 14.45 -16.15
C VAL A 175 1.19 13.67 -16.53
N GLN A 176 1.22 12.40 -16.17
CA GLN A 176 2.33 11.48 -16.40
C GLN A 176 1.94 10.38 -17.39
N THR A 177 2.84 10.00 -18.30
CA THR A 177 2.67 8.84 -19.21
C THR A 177 3.26 7.55 -18.65
N GLY A 178 4.11 7.64 -17.62
CA GLY A 178 4.76 6.54 -16.90
C GLY A 178 4.84 6.82 -15.40
N PRO A 179 5.61 6.03 -14.63
CA PRO A 179 5.84 6.30 -13.22
C PRO A 179 6.54 7.65 -13.04
N ASP A 180 6.14 8.39 -11.99
CA ASP A 180 6.74 9.68 -11.66
C ASP A 180 8.04 9.48 -10.86
N LEU A 181 9.11 9.15 -11.59
CA LEU A 181 10.43 8.92 -10.99
C LEU A 181 11.05 10.20 -10.42
N ALA A 182 10.68 11.37 -10.97
CA ALA A 182 11.15 12.66 -10.46
C ALA A 182 10.60 12.88 -9.03
N LEU A 183 9.29 12.71 -8.83
CA LEU A 183 8.67 12.81 -7.50
C LEU A 183 9.26 11.77 -6.53
N VAL A 184 9.52 10.53 -6.99
CA VAL A 184 10.19 9.52 -6.16
C VAL A 184 11.56 10.01 -5.68
N THR A 185 12.38 10.54 -6.60
CA THR A 185 13.72 11.07 -6.26
C THR A 185 13.64 12.26 -5.29
N ASP A 186 12.74 13.19 -5.54
CA ASP A 186 12.55 14.38 -4.71
C ASP A 186 12.10 14.01 -3.29
N LEU A 187 11.13 13.08 -3.17
CA LEU A 187 10.67 12.59 -1.87
C LEU A 187 11.78 11.82 -1.14
N ALA A 188 12.44 10.87 -1.81
CA ALA A 188 13.50 10.07 -1.20
C ALA A 188 14.71 10.90 -0.75
N GLY A 189 15.00 12.00 -1.45
CA GLY A 189 16.06 12.93 -1.06
C GLY A 189 15.67 13.91 0.06
N ALA A 190 14.37 14.05 0.33
CA ALA A 190 13.85 15.05 1.27
C ALA A 190 13.27 14.47 2.58
N LEU A 191 13.00 13.17 2.63
CA LEU A 191 12.32 12.51 3.73
C LEU A 191 13.15 11.37 4.31
N ASP A 192 13.12 11.23 5.63
CA ASP A 192 13.56 10.00 6.33
C ASP A 192 12.47 8.91 6.26
N THR A 193 11.22 9.29 6.05
CA THR A 193 10.08 8.39 5.89
C THR A 193 10.23 7.58 4.60
N PRO A 194 10.10 6.24 4.64
CA PRO A 194 10.23 5.39 3.47
C PRO A 194 9.25 5.75 2.35
N VAL A 195 9.78 5.91 1.12
CA VAL A 195 9.02 6.31 -0.07
C VAL A 195 8.61 5.08 -0.86
N ILE A 196 7.36 4.96 -1.19
CA ILE A 196 6.77 3.89 -1.98
C ILE A 196 6.44 4.43 -3.37
N ALA A 197 7.10 3.89 -4.41
CA ALA A 197 6.77 4.24 -5.78
C ALA A 197 5.50 3.52 -6.22
N GLU A 198 4.45 4.25 -6.50
CA GLU A 198 3.18 3.72 -7.01
C GLU A 198 2.63 4.61 -8.13
N GLY A 199 2.04 3.98 -9.11
CA GLY A 199 1.37 4.64 -10.24
C GLY A 199 2.06 4.38 -11.58
N ARG A 200 1.31 3.82 -12.54
CA ARG A 200 1.73 3.59 -13.95
C ARG A 200 3.03 2.77 -14.13
N ILE A 201 3.42 1.99 -13.14
CA ILE A 201 4.53 1.04 -13.27
C ILE A 201 3.99 -0.17 -14.03
N ALA A 202 4.44 -0.38 -15.26
CA ALA A 202 3.91 -1.38 -16.18
C ALA A 202 4.93 -2.48 -16.55
N THR A 203 6.21 -2.29 -16.25
CA THR A 203 7.26 -3.26 -16.57
C THR A 203 8.24 -3.48 -15.40
N PRO A 204 8.93 -4.63 -15.33
CA PRO A 204 9.97 -4.88 -14.34
C PRO A 204 11.10 -3.83 -14.36
N GLU A 205 11.46 -3.33 -15.55
CA GLU A 205 12.49 -2.31 -15.70
C GLU A 205 12.07 -0.97 -15.09
N GLN A 206 10.77 -0.60 -15.21
CA GLN A 206 10.24 0.59 -14.55
C GLN A 206 10.25 0.43 -13.03
N ALA A 207 9.92 -0.76 -12.51
CA ALA A 207 10.01 -1.05 -11.09
C ALA A 207 11.45 -0.95 -10.58
N ALA A 208 12.42 -1.53 -11.30
CA ALA A 208 13.84 -1.43 -10.97
C ALA A 208 14.35 0.03 -11.00
N ARG A 209 13.90 0.83 -11.98
CA ARG A 209 14.23 2.27 -12.06
C ARG A 209 13.64 3.06 -10.91
N ALA A 210 12.45 2.71 -10.43
CA ALA A 210 11.85 3.35 -9.25
C ALA A 210 12.68 3.08 -7.98
N LEU A 211 13.16 1.85 -7.78
CA LEU A 211 14.09 1.54 -6.69
C LEU A 211 15.43 2.30 -6.84
N ALA A 212 15.98 2.37 -8.05
CA ALA A 212 17.20 3.13 -8.33
C ALA A 212 17.01 4.64 -8.11
N ALA A 213 15.79 5.17 -8.28
CA ALA A 213 15.44 6.56 -7.98
C ALA A 213 15.28 6.84 -6.47
N GLY A 214 15.48 5.84 -5.61
CA GLY A 214 15.43 5.99 -4.16
C GLY A 214 14.14 5.46 -3.50
N ALA A 215 13.23 4.84 -4.25
CA ALA A 215 12.08 4.22 -3.64
C ALA A 215 12.49 3.11 -2.67
N HIS A 216 11.87 3.08 -1.50
CA HIS A 216 12.03 2.01 -0.51
C HIS A 216 11.40 0.70 -0.99
N SER A 217 10.26 0.78 -1.66
CA SER A 217 9.51 -0.34 -2.23
C SER A 217 8.66 0.15 -3.42
N VAL A 218 8.09 -0.78 -4.16
CA VAL A 218 7.32 -0.49 -5.38
C VAL A 218 5.96 -1.16 -5.31
N VAL A 219 4.88 -0.43 -5.65
CA VAL A 219 3.54 -0.98 -5.82
C VAL A 219 3.22 -1.12 -7.30
N VAL A 220 2.83 -2.32 -7.71
CA VAL A 220 2.32 -2.60 -9.07
C VAL A 220 0.89 -3.14 -8.98
N GLY A 221 -0.02 -2.50 -9.69
CA GLY A 221 -1.43 -2.93 -9.77
C GLY A 221 -1.78 -3.41 -11.17
N THR A 222 -2.18 -2.50 -12.05
CA THR A 222 -2.76 -2.78 -13.37
C THR A 222 -1.98 -3.80 -14.20
N ALA A 223 -0.66 -3.71 -14.21
CA ALA A 223 0.19 -4.60 -15.00
C ALA A 223 0.20 -6.07 -14.50
N ILE A 224 -0.31 -6.34 -13.30
CA ILE A 224 -0.35 -7.68 -12.71
C ILE A 224 -1.80 -8.16 -12.52
N THR A 225 -2.71 -7.28 -12.08
CA THR A 225 -4.00 -7.66 -11.51
C THR A 225 -5.22 -7.16 -12.27
N ALA A 226 -5.06 -6.46 -13.40
CA ALA A 226 -6.18 -5.88 -14.14
C ALA A 226 -6.34 -6.46 -15.56
N PRO A 227 -6.82 -7.72 -15.71
CA PRO A 227 -6.98 -8.38 -17.01
C PRO A 227 -7.80 -7.55 -18.01
N THR A 228 -8.89 -6.91 -17.55
CA THR A 228 -9.73 -6.05 -18.40
C THR A 228 -8.93 -4.89 -19.00
N ALA A 229 -8.11 -4.20 -18.21
CA ALA A 229 -7.27 -3.09 -18.67
C ALA A 229 -6.17 -3.58 -19.62
N LEU A 230 -5.50 -4.67 -19.28
CA LEU A 230 -4.45 -5.28 -20.11
C LEU A 230 -5.02 -5.74 -21.45
N THR A 231 -6.17 -6.41 -21.46
CA THR A 231 -6.83 -6.82 -22.71
C THR A 231 -7.15 -5.64 -23.60
N ARG A 232 -7.69 -4.54 -23.04
CA ARG A 232 -7.96 -3.31 -23.80
C ARG A 232 -6.69 -2.73 -24.44
N LEU A 233 -5.57 -2.77 -23.72
CA LEU A 233 -4.27 -2.29 -24.22
C LEU A 233 -3.84 -3.10 -25.47
N PHE A 234 -3.94 -4.43 -25.41
CA PHE A 234 -3.62 -5.29 -26.56
C PHE A 234 -4.57 -5.07 -27.73
N VAL A 235 -5.88 -4.99 -27.48
CA VAL A 235 -6.88 -4.71 -28.54
C VAL A 235 -6.59 -3.38 -29.22
N ALA A 236 -6.30 -2.32 -28.46
CA ALA A 236 -5.95 -1.02 -29.03
C ALA A 236 -4.69 -1.06 -29.91
N GLY A 237 -3.71 -1.89 -29.56
CA GLY A 237 -2.49 -2.07 -30.36
C GLY A 237 -2.68 -2.88 -31.66
N LEU A 238 -3.82 -3.56 -31.81
CA LEU A 238 -4.16 -4.32 -33.03
C LEU A 238 -5.03 -3.51 -34.02
N THR A 239 -5.54 -2.37 -33.58
CA THR A 239 -6.34 -1.48 -34.44
C THR A 239 -5.38 -0.61 -35.25
N PRO A 240 -5.43 -0.65 -36.61
CA PRO A 240 -4.55 0.10 -37.50
C PRO A 240 -4.76 1.61 -37.40
#